data_7ca0aff0fc3dbe4f56d59b1827453dbb
#
_entry.id   7ca0aff0fc3dbe4f56d59b1827453dbb
#
_cell.length_a   1.000
_cell.length_b   1.000
_cell.length_c   1.000
_cell.angle_alpha   90.00
_cell.angle_beta   90.00
_cell.angle_gamma   90.00
#
_symmetry.space_group_name_H-M   'P 1'
#
loop_
_entity.id
_entity.type
_entity.pdbx_description
1 polymer ?
#
loop_
_entity_poly.entity_id
_entity_poly.type
_entity_poly.pdbx_seq_one_letter_code
_entity_poly.pdbx_strand_id
1 'polypeptide(L)'
;TSTRRQTRFRMVTGVLTCALPISGDEFGNSQKGNNNAYCQDNPTTWLNWNDLEKNTETFDFVRELLAFRKRHPLYQNKEFLRGSDYRSLGAPDVSCHGREPWTADFSYYSRELGILYYGAYFGGESLYFAFNFHWEAHEFYLPDIQKGKTWKVLYDTAEKKGGTLQQGVVKMEPRSIVILEKVPEPKKQMPVKKRTPAGYKNPD
;
A
#
# COMPACT_ATOMS: atom_id res chain seq x y z
N THR A 1 28.10 -23.16 -9.94
CA THR A 1 26.64 -23.25 -10.14
C THR A 1 25.86 -22.20 -9.36
N SER A 2 26.31 -21.77 -8.17
CA SER A 2 25.64 -20.77 -7.35
C SER A 2 25.73 -19.36 -7.96
N THR A 3 26.86 -19.02 -8.56
CA THR A 3 27.11 -17.71 -9.17
C THR A 3 26.19 -17.45 -10.38
N ARG A 4 25.91 -18.46 -11.19
CA ARG A 4 24.98 -18.33 -12.31
C ARG A 4 23.52 -18.14 -11.86
N ARG A 5 23.12 -18.75 -10.73
CA ARG A 5 21.79 -18.55 -10.16
C ARG A 5 21.62 -17.13 -9.62
N GLN A 6 22.62 -16.61 -8.93
CA GLN A 6 22.57 -15.24 -8.41
C GLN A 6 22.56 -14.19 -9.52
N THR A 7 23.31 -14.42 -10.60
CA THR A 7 23.32 -13.50 -11.76
C THR A 7 21.98 -13.50 -12.49
N ARG A 8 21.34 -14.67 -12.65
CA ARG A 8 19.99 -14.75 -13.21
C ARG A 8 18.94 -14.08 -12.33
N PHE A 9 19.02 -14.26 -11.02
CA PHE A 9 18.11 -13.60 -10.08
C PHE A 9 18.31 -12.08 -10.09
N ARG A 10 19.53 -11.59 -10.14
CA ARG A 10 19.83 -10.14 -10.27
C ARG A 10 19.32 -9.56 -11.58
N MET A 11 19.47 -10.28 -12.69
CA MET A 11 18.94 -9.82 -13.98
C MET A 11 17.43 -9.78 -14.00
N VAL A 12 16.76 -10.81 -13.49
CA VAL A 12 15.29 -10.83 -13.37
C VAL A 12 14.81 -9.74 -12.43
N THR A 13 15.45 -9.55 -11.28
CA THR A 13 15.08 -8.49 -10.33
C THR A 13 15.42 -7.11 -10.90
N GLY A 14 16.53 -6.95 -11.57
CA GLY A 14 16.91 -5.71 -12.25
C GLY A 14 15.97 -5.38 -13.41
N VAL A 15 15.60 -6.36 -14.21
CA VAL A 15 14.64 -6.19 -15.31
C VAL A 15 13.25 -5.89 -14.76
N LEU A 16 12.78 -6.60 -13.74
CA LEU A 16 11.49 -6.31 -13.11
C LEU A 16 11.44 -4.94 -12.45
N THR A 17 12.53 -4.49 -11.84
CA THR A 17 12.61 -3.15 -11.23
C THR A 17 12.69 -2.04 -12.26
N CYS A 18 13.30 -2.31 -13.42
CA CYS A 18 13.39 -1.36 -14.52
C CYS A 18 12.21 -1.46 -15.50
N ALA A 19 11.56 -2.62 -15.55
CA ALA A 19 10.52 -2.92 -16.53
C ALA A 19 9.09 -2.60 -16.06
N LEU A 20 8.94 -2.13 -14.87
CA LEU A 20 7.67 -1.59 -14.38
C LEU A 20 7.56 -0.12 -14.75
N PRO A 21 6.59 0.23 -15.35
CA PRO A 21 5.69 -0.05 -16.43
C PRO A 21 6.37 0.22 -17.78
N ILE A 22 6.97 -0.78 -18.35
CA ILE A 22 7.71 -0.61 -19.60
C ILE A 22 6.77 -0.81 -20.71
N SER A 23 6.05 -0.70 -21.27
CA SER A 23 5.38 -1.15 -22.48
C SER A 23 3.89 -0.86 -22.50
N GLY A 24 3.46 0.17 -21.76
CA GLY A 24 2.09 0.59 -21.80
C GLY A 24 1.13 -0.29 -20.97
N ASP A 25 1.66 -1.08 -20.03
CA ASP A 25 0.82 -1.86 -19.09
C ASP A 25 -0.09 -0.97 -18.27
N GLU A 26 0.36 0.26 -17.98
CA GLU A 26 -0.39 1.29 -17.27
C GLU A 26 -1.64 1.77 -17.98
N PHE A 27 -1.75 1.54 -19.29
CA PHE A 27 -2.96 1.81 -20.08
C PHE A 27 -3.49 0.58 -20.84
N GLY A 28 -3.13 -0.63 -20.36
CA GLY A 28 -3.73 -1.86 -20.83
C GLY A 28 -3.17 -2.38 -22.14
N ASN A 29 -1.88 -2.13 -22.44
CA ASN A 29 -1.22 -2.71 -23.61
C ASN A 29 -1.39 -4.24 -23.62
N SER A 30 -1.62 -4.80 -24.80
CA SER A 30 -1.85 -6.23 -24.98
C SER A 30 -1.18 -6.76 -26.24
N GLN A 31 -0.50 -7.87 -26.09
CA GLN A 31 0.05 -8.63 -27.23
C GLN A 31 -0.95 -9.64 -27.81
N LYS A 32 -2.24 -9.50 -27.50
CA LYS A 32 -3.34 -10.34 -28.00
C LYS A 32 -3.13 -11.85 -27.79
N GLY A 33 -2.54 -12.21 -26.63
CA GLY A 33 -2.25 -13.60 -26.27
C GLY A 33 -0.95 -14.17 -26.87
N ASN A 34 -0.18 -13.38 -27.60
CA ASN A 34 1.15 -13.79 -28.04
C ASN A 34 2.13 -13.74 -26.86
N ASN A 35 2.66 -14.90 -26.47
CA ASN A 35 3.59 -15.02 -25.34
C ASN A 35 5.06 -14.79 -25.71
N ASN A 36 5.37 -14.61 -27.00
CA ASN A 36 6.71 -14.34 -27.49
C ASN A 36 6.67 -13.44 -28.73
N ALA A 37 6.63 -12.16 -28.50
CA ALA A 37 6.64 -11.14 -29.54
C ALA A 37 8.05 -10.71 -29.99
N TYR A 38 9.08 -11.47 -29.63
CA TYR A 38 10.46 -11.18 -29.99
C TYR A 38 10.65 -11.06 -31.50
N CYS A 39 11.37 -10.04 -31.93
CA CYS A 39 11.63 -9.71 -33.33
C CYS A 39 10.40 -9.49 -34.23
N GLN A 40 9.25 -9.18 -33.63
CA GLN A 40 8.04 -8.86 -34.40
C GLN A 40 7.85 -7.34 -34.47
N ASP A 41 8.14 -6.75 -35.63
CA ASP A 41 7.88 -5.34 -35.89
C ASP A 41 6.52 -5.18 -36.57
N ASN A 42 5.46 -5.28 -35.78
CA ASN A 42 4.08 -5.23 -36.25
C ASN A 42 3.11 -4.78 -35.13
N PRO A 43 1.81 -4.60 -35.41
CA PRO A 43 0.84 -4.13 -34.40
C PRO A 43 0.71 -4.99 -33.13
N THR A 44 1.26 -6.21 -33.10
CA THR A 44 1.28 -7.03 -31.88
C THR A 44 2.24 -6.46 -30.82
N THR A 45 3.33 -5.81 -31.28
CA THR A 45 4.35 -5.23 -30.40
C THR A 45 4.27 -3.72 -30.29
N TRP A 46 3.60 -3.05 -31.22
CA TRP A 46 3.47 -1.60 -31.20
C TRP A 46 2.53 -1.15 -30.10
N LEU A 47 2.88 -0.05 -29.44
CA LEU A 47 2.00 0.58 -28.46
C LEU A 47 0.83 1.30 -29.17
N ASN A 48 -0.39 0.94 -28.79
CA ASN A 48 -1.57 1.63 -29.25
C ASN A 48 -1.92 2.77 -28.29
N TRP A 49 -1.51 3.98 -28.59
CA TRP A 49 -1.74 5.15 -27.75
C TRP A 49 -3.22 5.52 -27.58
N ASN A 50 -4.11 5.04 -28.45
CA ASN A 50 -5.56 5.25 -28.28
C ASN A 50 -6.11 4.47 -27.07
N ASP A 51 -5.40 3.47 -26.57
CA ASP A 51 -5.81 2.70 -25.40
C ASP A 51 -5.62 3.50 -24.12
N LEU A 52 -4.78 4.55 -24.11
CA LEU A 52 -4.64 5.48 -23.00
C LEU A 52 -5.97 6.18 -22.68
N GLU A 53 -6.70 6.65 -23.70
CA GLU A 53 -8.00 7.31 -23.50
C GLU A 53 -9.06 6.33 -22.97
N LYS A 54 -9.00 5.07 -23.41
CA LYS A 54 -9.95 4.02 -22.98
C LYS A 54 -9.68 3.54 -21.54
N ASN A 55 -8.43 3.55 -21.12
CA ASN A 55 -7.98 2.98 -19.84
C ASN A 55 -7.42 4.07 -18.90
N THR A 56 -7.94 5.28 -18.98
CA THR A 56 -7.50 6.43 -18.18
C THR A 56 -7.53 6.12 -16.67
N GLU A 57 -8.52 5.37 -16.20
CA GLU A 57 -8.65 4.97 -14.81
C GLU A 57 -7.44 4.15 -14.33
N THR A 58 -7.03 3.15 -15.10
CA THR A 58 -5.86 2.32 -14.77
C THR A 58 -4.58 3.15 -14.82
N PHE A 59 -4.46 4.02 -15.82
CA PHE A 59 -3.32 4.91 -15.96
C PHE A 59 -3.19 5.85 -14.77
N ASP A 60 -4.27 6.49 -14.35
CA ASP A 60 -4.30 7.40 -13.22
C ASP A 60 -3.95 6.66 -11.92
N PHE A 61 -4.49 5.47 -11.71
CA PHE A 61 -4.16 4.62 -10.57
C PHE A 61 -2.67 4.29 -10.51
N VAL A 62 -2.07 3.84 -11.62
CA VAL A 62 -0.62 3.57 -11.69
C VAL A 62 0.19 4.84 -11.44
N ARG A 63 -0.21 5.98 -12.01
CA ARG A 63 0.43 7.27 -11.78
C ARG A 63 0.42 7.67 -10.30
N GLU A 64 -0.69 7.47 -9.61
CA GLU A 64 -0.81 7.70 -8.17
C GLU A 64 0.08 6.79 -7.34
N LEU A 65 0.14 5.49 -7.68
CA LEU A 65 1.03 4.54 -7.01
C LEU A 65 2.51 4.88 -7.21
N LEU A 66 2.89 5.36 -8.39
CA LEU A 66 4.26 5.83 -8.64
C LEU A 66 4.58 7.10 -7.83
N ALA A 67 3.62 8.03 -7.71
CA ALA A 67 3.78 9.21 -6.87
C ALA A 67 3.86 8.83 -5.38
N PHE A 68 3.04 7.88 -4.93
CA PHE A 68 3.11 7.30 -3.59
C PHE A 68 4.50 6.72 -3.31
N ARG A 69 5.01 5.86 -4.20
CA ARG A 69 6.34 5.27 -4.09
C ARG A 69 7.45 6.32 -3.97
N LYS A 70 7.39 7.39 -4.75
CA LYS A 70 8.38 8.47 -4.71
C LYS A 70 8.36 9.25 -3.39
N ARG A 71 7.19 9.40 -2.76
CA ARG A 71 7.03 10.18 -1.51
C ARG A 71 7.50 9.43 -0.26
N HIS A 72 7.44 8.10 -0.27
CA HIS A 72 7.72 7.33 0.94
C HIS A 72 9.18 6.93 1.06
N PRO A 73 9.87 7.32 2.14
CA PRO A 73 11.29 7.03 2.37
C PRO A 73 11.61 5.52 2.38
N LEU A 74 10.64 4.68 2.74
CA LEU A 74 10.75 3.22 2.67
C LEU A 74 11.33 2.76 1.31
N TYR A 75 10.83 3.31 0.20
CA TYR A 75 11.24 2.88 -1.15
C TYR A 75 12.58 3.45 -1.60
N GLN A 76 13.15 4.37 -0.81
CA GLN A 76 14.49 4.92 -1.02
C GLN A 76 15.55 4.19 -0.19
N ASN A 77 15.12 3.26 0.66
CA ASN A 77 16.03 2.45 1.47
C ASN A 77 16.93 1.59 0.57
N LYS A 78 18.24 1.65 0.83
CA LYS A 78 19.26 0.90 0.07
C LYS A 78 19.70 -0.39 0.74
N GLU A 79 19.30 -0.59 1.98
CA GLU A 79 19.66 -1.76 2.78
C GLU A 79 18.55 -2.82 2.75
N PHE A 80 18.94 -4.09 2.94
CA PHE A 80 17.98 -5.16 3.10
C PHE A 80 17.25 -5.02 4.44
N LEU A 81 15.96 -5.34 4.42
CA LEU A 81 15.16 -5.43 5.62
C LEU A 81 15.56 -6.66 6.43
N ARG A 82 15.56 -6.54 7.75
CA ARG A 82 16.08 -7.58 8.65
C ARG A 82 14.97 -8.42 9.30
N GLY A 83 13.74 -7.94 9.31
CA GLY A 83 12.62 -8.61 9.98
C GLY A 83 12.76 -8.67 11.49
N SER A 84 13.53 -7.77 12.10
CA SER A 84 13.80 -7.75 13.54
C SER A 84 13.88 -6.33 14.08
N ASP A 85 13.61 -6.15 15.37
CA ASP A 85 13.76 -4.85 16.04
C ASP A 85 15.22 -4.63 16.50
N TYR A 86 16.13 -4.43 15.55
CA TYR A 86 17.57 -4.26 15.81
C TYR A 86 17.95 -2.86 16.34
N ARG A 87 17.00 -1.94 16.44
CA ARG A 87 17.19 -0.59 17.01
C ARG A 87 16.39 -0.36 18.27
N SER A 88 15.69 -1.38 18.78
CA SER A 88 14.79 -1.27 19.95
C SER A 88 13.76 -0.15 19.83
N LEU A 89 13.13 -0.05 18.65
CA LEU A 89 12.13 0.96 18.34
C LEU A 89 10.70 0.51 18.66
N GLY A 90 10.51 -0.74 19.09
CA GLY A 90 9.24 -1.30 19.52
C GLY A 90 8.54 -2.17 18.49
N ALA A 91 9.06 -2.28 17.26
CA ALA A 91 8.61 -3.21 16.25
C ALA A 91 9.74 -3.49 15.24
N PRO A 92 9.72 -4.65 14.52
CA PRO A 92 10.62 -4.93 13.42
C PRO A 92 10.51 -3.90 12.29
N ASP A 93 11.59 -3.71 11.53
CA ASP A 93 11.60 -2.87 10.32
C ASP A 93 10.57 -3.33 9.29
N VAL A 94 10.39 -4.65 9.17
CA VAL A 94 9.30 -5.29 8.43
C VAL A 94 8.77 -6.49 9.22
N SER A 95 7.46 -6.70 9.19
CA SER A 95 6.81 -7.88 9.77
C SER A 95 5.61 -8.33 8.95
N CYS A 96 5.37 -9.65 8.99
CA CYS A 96 4.21 -10.25 8.36
C CYS A 96 3.14 -10.58 9.40
N HIS A 97 1.89 -10.46 9.00
CA HIS A 97 0.70 -10.64 9.82
C HIS A 97 -0.31 -11.49 9.06
N GLY A 98 -1.21 -12.15 9.80
CA GLY A 98 -2.43 -12.71 9.26
C GLY A 98 -3.58 -11.70 9.32
N ARG A 99 -4.80 -12.20 9.52
CA ARG A 99 -5.94 -11.35 9.84
C ARG A 99 -5.77 -10.67 11.20
N GLU A 100 -5.14 -11.41 12.13
CA GLU A 100 -4.73 -10.87 13.43
C GLU A 100 -3.29 -10.36 13.37
N PRO A 101 -2.95 -9.30 14.11
CA PRO A 101 -1.59 -8.81 14.18
C PRO A 101 -0.61 -9.89 14.70
N TRP A 102 0.57 -9.95 14.10
CA TRP A 102 1.68 -10.83 14.51
C TRP A 102 1.43 -12.34 14.32
N THR A 103 0.38 -12.73 13.62
CA THR A 103 -0.04 -14.13 13.42
C THR A 103 0.02 -14.53 11.95
N ALA A 104 1.13 -14.29 11.26
CA ALA A 104 1.26 -14.67 9.86
C ALA A 104 1.16 -16.19 9.68
N ASP A 105 0.31 -16.62 8.75
CA ASP A 105 0.22 -18.00 8.30
C ASP A 105 0.82 -18.12 6.89
N PHE A 106 1.88 -18.88 6.74
CA PHE A 106 2.57 -19.15 5.48
C PHE A 106 2.23 -20.55 4.92
N SER A 107 1.17 -21.19 5.41
CA SER A 107 0.70 -22.45 4.85
C SER A 107 0.23 -22.28 3.40
N TYR A 108 0.25 -23.39 2.65
CA TYR A 108 -0.21 -23.41 1.26
C TYR A 108 -1.67 -22.95 1.09
N TYR A 109 -2.47 -23.08 2.12
CA TYR A 109 -3.89 -22.74 2.10
C TYR A 109 -4.19 -21.30 2.51
N SER A 110 -3.22 -20.59 3.07
CA SER A 110 -3.39 -19.19 3.46
C SER A 110 -3.69 -18.31 2.23
N ARG A 111 -4.63 -17.41 2.40
CA ARG A 111 -5.05 -16.45 1.36
C ARG A 111 -5.03 -15.01 1.87
N GLU A 112 -4.59 -14.81 3.08
CA GLU A 112 -4.52 -13.51 3.74
C GLU A 112 -3.09 -13.21 4.16
N LEU A 113 -2.68 -11.96 3.94
CA LEU A 113 -1.37 -11.48 4.35
C LEU A 113 -1.44 -10.00 4.72
N GLY A 114 -0.92 -9.65 5.88
CA GLY A 114 -0.59 -8.29 6.25
C GLY A 114 0.92 -8.10 6.23
N ILE A 115 1.41 -6.97 5.72
CA ILE A 115 2.82 -6.60 5.79
C ILE A 115 2.92 -5.21 6.40
N LEU A 116 3.59 -5.12 7.55
CA LEU A 116 3.91 -3.87 8.20
C LEU A 116 5.34 -3.45 7.85
N TYR A 117 5.51 -2.21 7.40
CA TYR A 117 6.79 -1.53 7.33
C TYR A 117 6.82 -0.44 8.40
N TYR A 118 7.69 -0.59 9.38
CA TYR A 118 7.73 0.32 10.52
C TYR A 118 8.53 1.57 10.19
N GLY A 119 7.82 2.69 9.97
CA GLY A 119 8.36 3.93 9.42
C GLY A 119 9.51 4.56 10.20
N ALA A 120 9.63 4.26 11.51
CA ALA A 120 10.73 4.76 12.34
C ALA A 120 12.12 4.32 11.84
N TYR A 121 12.22 3.22 11.10
CA TYR A 121 13.47 2.77 10.48
C TYR A 121 13.85 3.57 9.24
N PHE A 122 12.86 4.17 8.58
CA PHE A 122 13.01 4.81 7.27
C PHE A 122 12.89 6.33 7.34
N GLY A 123 12.60 6.90 8.51
CA GLY A 123 12.40 8.34 8.66
C GLY A 123 11.08 8.85 8.07
N GLY A 124 10.08 7.99 8.01
CA GLY A 124 8.73 8.31 7.50
C GLY A 124 7.62 7.70 8.34
N GLU A 125 6.41 7.72 7.81
CA GLU A 125 5.27 7.07 8.44
C GLU A 125 5.29 5.56 8.24
N SER A 126 4.71 4.81 9.18
CA SER A 126 4.55 3.36 9.03
C SER A 126 3.48 3.04 8.01
N LEU A 127 3.75 2.05 7.17
CA LEU A 127 2.83 1.58 6.15
C LEU A 127 2.38 0.16 6.45
N TYR A 128 1.11 -0.12 6.22
CA TYR A 128 0.56 -1.47 6.32
C TYR A 128 -0.12 -1.84 5.01
N PHE A 129 0.27 -2.97 4.45
CA PHE A 129 -0.30 -3.54 3.24
C PHE A 129 -1.10 -4.76 3.64
N ALA A 130 -2.40 -4.73 3.45
CA ALA A 130 -3.29 -5.86 3.68
C ALA A 130 -3.70 -6.47 2.34
N PHE A 131 -3.58 -7.79 2.23
CA PHE A 131 -3.91 -8.57 1.04
C PHE A 131 -4.96 -9.59 1.40
N ASN A 132 -6.14 -9.49 0.81
CA ASN A 132 -7.17 -10.51 0.86
C ASN A 132 -7.27 -11.19 -0.51
N PHE A 133 -6.62 -12.33 -0.68
CA PHE A 133 -6.70 -13.13 -1.90
C PHE A 133 -7.84 -14.15 -1.86
N HIS A 134 -8.60 -14.18 -0.75
CA HIS A 134 -9.75 -15.04 -0.60
C HIS A 134 -10.94 -14.56 -1.45
N TRP A 135 -11.89 -15.43 -1.71
CA TRP A 135 -13.13 -15.09 -2.43
C TRP A 135 -14.24 -14.55 -1.53
N GLU A 136 -13.99 -14.43 -0.23
CA GLU A 136 -14.87 -13.84 0.78
C GLU A 136 -14.27 -12.58 1.36
N ALA A 137 -15.16 -11.69 1.87
CA ALA A 137 -14.73 -10.52 2.60
C ALA A 137 -14.22 -10.91 4.00
N HIS A 138 -13.10 -10.31 4.42
CA HIS A 138 -12.49 -10.59 5.71
C HIS A 138 -12.17 -9.30 6.47
N GLU A 139 -12.17 -9.40 7.79
CA GLU A 139 -11.71 -8.33 8.67
C GLU A 139 -10.25 -8.55 9.03
N PHE A 140 -9.46 -7.48 8.90
CA PHE A 140 -8.05 -7.43 9.28
C PHE A 140 -7.89 -6.49 10.47
N TYR A 141 -7.35 -7.02 11.55
CA TYR A 141 -7.03 -6.27 12.75
C TYR A 141 -5.63 -5.66 12.58
N LEU A 142 -5.54 -4.35 12.78
CA LEU A 142 -4.29 -3.64 12.54
C LEU A 142 -3.42 -3.61 13.81
N PRO A 143 -2.08 -3.71 13.66
CA PRO A 143 -1.20 -3.67 14.83
C PRO A 143 -1.28 -2.33 15.55
N ASP A 144 -1.41 -2.37 16.88
CA ASP A 144 -1.33 -1.18 17.72
C ASP A 144 0.14 -0.83 17.97
N ILE A 145 0.64 0.09 17.16
CA ILE A 145 2.00 0.61 17.21
C ILE A 145 1.95 2.13 17.23
N GLN A 146 3.00 2.77 17.77
CA GLN A 146 3.16 4.24 17.77
C GLN A 146 1.98 4.98 18.43
N LYS A 147 1.97 5.03 19.77
CA LYS A 147 0.96 5.76 20.55
C LYS A 147 0.76 7.20 20.04
N GLY A 148 -0.49 7.65 20.02
CA GLY A 148 -0.87 8.99 19.50
C GLY A 148 -0.96 9.08 17.98
N LYS A 149 -0.89 7.94 17.29
CA LYS A 149 -1.14 7.84 15.86
C LYS A 149 -2.28 6.86 15.57
N THR A 150 -3.00 7.08 14.49
CA THR A 150 -4.08 6.22 14.00
C THR A 150 -3.78 5.73 12.60
N TRP A 151 -4.42 4.65 12.18
CA TRP A 151 -4.35 4.18 10.80
C TRP A 151 -5.29 4.99 9.90
N LYS A 152 -4.85 5.24 8.68
CA LYS A 152 -5.64 5.87 7.63
C LYS A 152 -5.50 5.04 6.35
N VAL A 153 -6.62 4.72 5.71
CA VAL A 153 -6.61 4.08 4.39
C VAL A 153 -6.13 5.10 3.35
N LEU A 154 -5.14 4.71 2.57
CA LEU A 154 -4.63 5.48 1.44
C LEU A 154 -5.21 4.97 0.13
N TYR A 155 -5.18 3.65 -0.07
CA TYR A 155 -5.66 2.99 -1.28
C TYR A 155 -6.43 1.73 -0.93
N ASP A 156 -7.51 1.51 -1.67
CA ASP A 156 -8.29 0.28 -1.65
C ASP A 156 -8.62 -0.10 -3.11
N THR A 157 -8.25 -1.31 -3.50
CA THR A 157 -8.46 -1.77 -4.87
C THR A 157 -9.88 -2.22 -5.15
N ALA A 158 -10.70 -2.46 -4.13
CA ALA A 158 -12.10 -2.84 -4.28
C ALA A 158 -13.04 -1.64 -4.27
N GLU A 159 -12.72 -0.64 -3.46
CA GLU A 159 -13.54 0.55 -3.29
C GLU A 159 -12.78 1.79 -3.78
N LYS A 160 -13.34 2.51 -4.73
CA LYS A 160 -12.77 3.79 -5.22
C LYS A 160 -12.73 4.89 -4.15
N LYS A 161 -13.36 4.68 -3.00
CA LYS A 161 -13.42 5.62 -1.88
C LYS A 161 -13.12 4.87 -0.58
N GLY A 162 -11.87 4.82 -0.21
CA GLY A 162 -11.31 4.41 1.08
C GLY A 162 -12.11 3.36 1.86
N GLY A 163 -11.56 2.16 1.99
CA GLY A 163 -12.19 1.04 2.70
C GLY A 163 -12.67 1.36 4.12
N THR A 164 -13.59 0.59 4.62
CA THR A 164 -14.20 0.80 5.94
C THR A 164 -13.20 0.48 7.05
N LEU A 165 -12.50 1.49 7.55
CA LEU A 165 -11.63 1.39 8.73
C LEU A 165 -12.41 1.86 9.96
N GLN A 166 -12.61 0.97 10.94
CA GLN A 166 -13.27 1.27 12.20
C GLN A 166 -12.47 0.70 13.36
N GLN A 167 -12.10 1.53 14.33
CA GLN A 167 -11.45 1.13 15.58
C GLN A 167 -10.23 0.18 15.41
N GLY A 168 -9.41 0.41 14.38
CA GLY A 168 -8.24 -0.43 14.11
C GLY A 168 -8.55 -1.74 13.36
N VAL A 169 -9.76 -1.89 12.83
CA VAL A 169 -10.17 -3.01 11.98
C VAL A 169 -10.49 -2.49 10.60
N VAL A 170 -9.91 -3.11 9.57
CA VAL A 170 -10.26 -2.83 8.18
C VAL A 170 -11.01 -4.02 7.59
N LYS A 171 -12.23 -3.76 7.09
CA LYS A 171 -12.99 -4.75 6.35
C LYS A 171 -12.54 -4.71 4.90
N MET A 172 -12.07 -5.85 4.41
CA MET A 172 -11.56 -6.01 3.05
C MET A 172 -12.51 -6.84 2.21
N GLU A 173 -12.78 -6.35 1.03
CA GLU A 173 -13.55 -7.09 0.03
C GLU A 173 -12.74 -8.27 -0.54
N PRO A 174 -13.41 -9.26 -1.17
CA PRO A 174 -12.73 -10.37 -1.81
C PRO A 174 -11.72 -9.90 -2.87
N ARG A 175 -10.57 -10.55 -2.93
CA ARG A 175 -9.52 -10.31 -3.94
C ARG A 175 -9.10 -8.84 -4.01
N SER A 176 -8.91 -8.23 -2.84
CA SER A 176 -8.55 -6.82 -2.72
C SER A 176 -7.23 -6.61 -1.96
N ILE A 177 -6.67 -5.43 -2.17
CA ILE A 177 -5.48 -4.93 -1.47
C ILE A 177 -5.84 -3.58 -0.88
N VAL A 178 -5.51 -3.39 0.39
CA VAL A 178 -5.65 -2.10 1.08
C VAL A 178 -4.28 -1.65 1.57
N ILE A 179 -3.95 -0.39 1.30
CA ILE A 179 -2.73 0.25 1.79
C ILE A 179 -3.12 1.30 2.83
N LEU A 180 -2.54 1.18 4.01
CA LEU A 180 -2.78 2.08 5.13
C LEU A 180 -1.48 2.76 5.57
N GLU A 181 -1.62 3.96 6.10
CA GLU A 181 -0.54 4.77 6.67
C GLU A 181 -0.86 5.13 8.11
N LYS A 182 0.15 5.12 8.98
CA LYS A 182 0.01 5.52 10.38
C LYS A 182 0.21 7.03 10.48
N VAL A 183 -0.86 7.77 10.70
CA VAL A 183 -0.87 9.24 10.78
C VAL A 183 -1.14 9.73 12.21
N PRO A 184 -0.73 10.96 12.59
CA PRO A 184 -1.08 11.53 13.87
C PRO A 184 -2.60 11.55 14.09
N GLU A 185 -3.04 11.25 15.31
CA GLU A 185 -4.45 11.36 15.65
C GLU A 185 -4.93 12.81 15.47
N PRO A 186 -6.13 13.01 14.90
CA PRO A 186 -6.70 14.34 14.79
C PRO A 186 -6.88 14.91 16.18
N LYS A 187 -6.35 16.13 16.42
CA LYS A 187 -6.56 16.83 17.69
C LYS A 187 -8.05 16.95 17.95
N LYS A 188 -8.55 16.38 19.05
CA LYS A 188 -9.94 16.59 19.47
C LYS A 188 -10.12 18.10 19.60
N GLN A 189 -10.97 18.68 18.75
CA GLN A 189 -11.38 20.06 18.93
C GLN A 189 -12.09 20.14 20.28
N MET A 190 -11.49 20.85 21.23
CA MET A 190 -12.19 21.13 22.49
C MET A 190 -13.46 21.87 22.12
N PRO A 191 -14.61 21.48 22.69
CA PRO A 191 -15.86 22.19 22.43
C PRO A 191 -15.63 23.65 22.81
N VAL A 192 -15.83 24.55 21.85
CA VAL A 192 -15.79 25.98 22.09
C VAL A 192 -16.87 26.29 23.13
N LYS A 193 -16.46 26.60 24.39
CA LYS A 193 -17.40 27.06 25.41
C LYS A 193 -18.06 28.31 24.85
N LYS A 194 -19.34 28.18 24.44
CA LYS A 194 -20.17 29.33 24.10
C LYS A 194 -20.14 30.27 25.31
N ARG A 195 -19.49 31.42 25.19
CA ARG A 195 -19.61 32.47 26.19
C ARG A 195 -21.08 32.90 26.19
N THR A 196 -21.79 32.59 27.26
CA THR A 196 -23.11 33.18 27.52
C THR A 196 -22.90 34.69 27.65
N PRO A 197 -23.62 35.52 26.87
CA PRO A 197 -23.54 36.97 27.07
C PRO A 197 -23.93 37.31 28.51
N ALA A 198 -23.09 38.05 29.22
CA ALA A 198 -23.43 38.56 30.52
C ALA A 198 -24.70 39.42 30.40
N GLY A 199 -25.76 39.06 31.13
CA GLY A 199 -27.01 39.79 31.12
C GLY A 199 -26.78 41.22 31.51
N TYR A 200 -27.14 42.12 30.62
CA TYR A 200 -27.22 43.54 30.88
C TYR A 200 -28.35 43.79 31.90
N LYS A 201 -28.03 44.11 33.13
CA LYS A 201 -29.04 44.63 34.11
C LYS A 201 -29.22 46.09 33.83
N ASN A 202 -30.39 46.49 33.35
CA ASN A 202 -30.80 47.87 33.32
C ASN A 202 -30.87 48.40 34.79
N PRO A 203 -30.33 49.56 35.10
CA PRO A 203 -30.63 50.26 36.32
C PRO A 203 -31.96 51.03 36.16
N ASP A 204 -32.92 50.76 37.05
CA ASP A 204 -34.03 51.63 37.32
C ASP A 204 -33.58 52.88 38.08
#